data_fbda3995b20e009911d1cf51886de4b5
#
_entry.id   fbda3995b20e009911d1cf51886de4b5
#
_cell.length_a   1.000
_cell.length_b   1.000
_cell.length_c   1.000
_cell.angle_alpha   90.00
_cell.angle_beta   90.00
_cell.angle_gamma   90.00
#
_symmetry.space_group_name_H-M   'P 1'
#
loop_
_entity.id
_entity.type
_entity.pdbx_description
1 polymer ?
#
loop_
_entity_poly.entity_id
_entity_poly.type
_entity_poly.pdbx_seq_one_letter_code
_entity_poly.pdbx_strand_id
1 'polypeptide(L)'
;MHKVKFTFEWDEEKNRINIEKHQVSFYKAQEVFYDLNRIILKDIEHSNNEDRFFCLGKVEQHILTVRFTIRGYSIRILGAGYWRKGRKIYDKENQVYKR
;
A
#
# COMPACT_ATOMS: atom_id res chain seq x y z
N MET A 1 -14.98 22.14 -3.74
CA MET A 1 -14.77 20.76 -3.27
C MET A 1 -13.30 20.47 -3.14
N HIS A 2 -12.92 19.97 -1.99
CA HIS A 2 -11.51 19.73 -1.69
C HIS A 2 -11.12 18.30 -2.06
N LYS A 3 -10.02 18.19 -2.78
CA LYS A 3 -9.40 16.89 -3.02
C LYS A 3 -8.51 16.58 -1.84
N VAL A 4 -8.67 15.38 -1.27
CA VAL A 4 -7.76 14.90 -0.25
C VAL A 4 -6.45 14.57 -0.92
N LYS A 5 -5.36 15.16 -0.42
CA LYS A 5 -4.04 14.85 -0.91
C LYS A 5 -3.24 14.22 0.21
N PHE A 6 -2.60 13.10 -0.10
CA PHE A 6 -1.69 12.47 0.83
C PHE A 6 -0.27 12.97 0.56
N THR A 7 0.51 13.07 1.61
CA THR A 7 1.93 13.37 1.49
C THR A 7 2.70 12.07 1.65
N PHE A 8 3.61 11.79 0.73
CA PHE A 8 4.36 10.54 0.73
C PHE A 8 5.84 10.80 0.88
N GLU A 9 6.53 9.86 1.51
CA GLU A 9 7.98 9.88 1.61
C GLU A 9 8.49 8.44 1.57
N TRP A 10 9.77 8.28 1.27
CA TRP A 10 10.42 6.97 1.30
C TRP A 10 11.94 7.13 1.20
N ASP A 11 12.63 6.04 1.46
CA ASP A 11 14.06 5.93 1.29
C ASP A 11 14.35 5.53 -0.15
N GLU A 12 15.14 6.32 -0.88
CA GLU A 12 15.40 6.05 -2.31
C GLU A 12 16.14 4.74 -2.54
N GLU A 13 16.99 4.34 -1.61
CA GLU A 13 17.68 3.05 -1.77
C GLU A 13 16.69 1.89 -1.64
N LYS A 14 15.76 1.99 -0.71
CA LYS A 14 14.71 0.97 -0.57
C LYS A 14 13.82 0.94 -1.80
N ASN A 15 13.54 2.09 -2.38
CA ASN A 15 12.77 2.16 -3.62
C ASN A 15 13.50 1.42 -4.74
N ARG A 16 14.80 1.66 -4.88
CA ARG A 16 15.59 1.01 -5.90
C ARG A 16 15.58 -0.51 -5.73
N ILE A 17 15.77 -0.98 -4.50
CA ILE A 17 15.75 -2.41 -4.19
C ILE A 17 14.39 -3.00 -4.49
N ASN A 18 13.32 -2.28 -4.16
CA ASN A 18 11.97 -2.76 -4.41
C ASN A 18 11.68 -2.92 -5.89
N ILE A 19 12.16 -1.97 -6.70
CA ILE A 19 12.01 -2.06 -8.15
C ILE A 19 12.71 -3.31 -8.68
N GLU A 20 13.92 -3.58 -8.20
CA GLU A 20 14.67 -4.75 -8.63
C GLU A 20 13.95 -6.05 -8.25
N LYS A 21 13.43 -6.14 -7.03
CA LYS A 21 12.84 -7.38 -6.53
C LYS A 21 11.41 -7.61 -7.01
N HIS A 22 10.63 -6.55 -7.12
CA HIS A 22 9.18 -6.68 -7.32
C HIS A 22 8.66 -5.92 -8.53
N GLN A 23 9.53 -5.23 -9.25
CA GLN A 23 9.18 -4.44 -10.44
C GLN A 23 8.13 -3.37 -10.16
N VAL A 24 8.14 -2.84 -8.95
CA VAL A 24 7.21 -1.79 -8.53
C VAL A 24 7.99 -0.67 -7.88
N SER A 25 7.79 0.56 -8.37
CA SER A 25 8.37 1.74 -7.73
C SER A 25 7.47 2.20 -6.60
N PHE A 26 8.05 2.88 -5.62
CA PHE A 26 7.25 3.48 -4.56
C PHE A 26 6.41 4.62 -5.11
N TYR A 27 6.87 5.25 -6.18
CA TYR A 27 6.08 6.26 -6.87
C TYR A 27 4.75 5.67 -7.37
N LYS A 28 4.81 4.50 -7.98
CA LYS A 28 3.60 3.80 -8.43
C LYS A 28 2.78 3.31 -7.23
N ALA A 29 3.45 2.86 -6.18
CA ALA A 29 2.79 2.33 -5.00
C ALA A 29 1.86 3.36 -4.33
N GLN A 30 2.14 4.64 -4.48
CA GLN A 30 1.28 5.70 -3.93
C GLN A 30 -0.17 5.55 -4.36
N GLU A 31 -0.40 5.01 -5.54
CA GLU A 31 -1.73 4.97 -6.14
C GLU A 31 -2.72 4.13 -5.37
N VAL A 32 -2.25 3.15 -4.58
CA VAL A 32 -3.17 2.32 -3.80
C VAL A 32 -3.99 3.16 -2.81
N PHE A 33 -3.43 4.26 -2.34
CA PHE A 33 -4.10 5.10 -1.34
C PHE A 33 -5.26 5.90 -1.91
N TYR A 34 -5.39 5.94 -3.23
CA TYR A 34 -6.49 6.63 -3.91
C TYR A 34 -7.57 5.68 -4.40
N ASP A 35 -7.40 4.37 -4.21
CA ASP A 35 -8.43 3.40 -4.52
C ASP A 35 -9.54 3.51 -3.46
N LEU A 36 -10.76 3.81 -3.88
CA LEU A 36 -11.88 3.95 -2.96
C LEU A 36 -12.21 2.65 -2.24
N ASN A 37 -11.79 1.53 -2.80
CA ASN A 37 -12.04 0.21 -2.22
C ASN A 37 -10.82 -0.33 -1.48
N ARG A 38 -9.84 0.51 -1.23
CA ARG A 38 -8.61 0.10 -0.55
C ARG A 38 -8.91 -0.48 0.83
N ILE A 39 -8.06 -1.39 1.25
CA ILE A 39 -8.17 -2.03 2.55
C ILE A 39 -6.89 -1.78 3.32
N ILE A 40 -7.02 -1.29 4.55
CA ILE A 40 -5.86 -1.03 5.41
C ILE A 40 -5.87 -2.02 6.56
N LEU A 41 -4.75 -2.71 6.74
CA LEU A 41 -4.57 -3.70 7.78
C LEU A 41 -3.34 -3.33 8.60
N LYS A 42 -3.38 -3.62 9.90
CA LYS A 42 -2.19 -3.42 10.72
C LYS A 42 -1.25 -4.60 10.57
N ASP A 43 0.04 -4.31 10.42
CA ASP A 43 1.09 -5.33 10.37
C ASP A 43 1.58 -5.58 11.78
N ILE A 44 0.90 -6.49 12.48
CA ILE A 44 1.18 -6.74 13.89
C ILE A 44 2.60 -7.28 14.10
N GLU A 45 3.09 -8.10 13.19
CA GLU A 45 4.40 -8.72 13.33
C GLU A 45 5.55 -7.71 13.28
N HIS A 46 5.36 -6.60 12.56
CA HIS A 46 6.43 -5.64 12.34
C HIS A 46 6.15 -4.27 12.98
N SER A 47 5.25 -4.23 13.99
CA SER A 47 4.89 -2.98 14.66
C SER A 47 5.55 -2.84 16.02
N ASN A 48 6.81 -3.27 16.15
CA ASN A 48 7.51 -3.24 17.44
C ASN A 48 7.89 -1.84 17.90
N ASN A 49 8.52 -1.06 17.06
CA ASN A 49 8.99 0.28 17.39
C ASN A 49 8.08 1.39 16.86
N GLU A 50 7.37 1.08 15.80
CA GLU A 50 6.42 2.01 15.19
C GLU A 50 5.30 1.18 14.59
N ASP A 51 4.12 1.76 14.50
CA ASP A 51 2.99 1.07 13.91
C ASP A 51 3.18 0.96 12.40
N ARG A 52 3.10 -0.25 11.89
CA ARG A 52 3.21 -0.54 10.47
C ARG A 52 1.91 -1.13 9.94
N PHE A 53 1.64 -0.83 8.68
CA PHE A 53 0.36 -1.18 8.07
C PHE A 53 0.58 -1.71 6.66
N PHE A 54 -0.46 -2.39 6.16
CA PHE A 54 -0.58 -2.73 4.75
C PHE A 54 -1.72 -1.93 4.16
N CYS A 55 -1.55 -1.44 2.95
CA CYS A 55 -2.63 -0.90 2.16
C CYS A 55 -2.75 -1.76 0.91
N LEU A 56 -3.93 -2.34 0.72
CA LEU A 56 -4.24 -3.16 -0.44
C LEU A 56 -5.10 -2.32 -1.35
N GLY A 57 -4.65 -2.12 -2.58
CA GLY A 57 -5.39 -1.29 -3.52
C GLY A 57 -5.19 -1.71 -4.96
N LYS A 58 -6.15 -1.37 -5.79
CA LYS A 58 -6.07 -1.66 -7.21
C LYS A 58 -5.32 -0.55 -7.92
N VAL A 59 -4.30 -0.93 -8.66
CA VAL A 59 -3.52 -0.03 -9.49
C VAL A 59 -3.49 -0.64 -10.88
N GLU A 60 -4.03 0.12 -11.85
CA GLU A 60 -4.23 -0.36 -13.21
C GLU A 60 -5.15 -1.58 -13.17
N GLN A 61 -4.78 -2.75 -13.35
CA GLN A 61 -5.67 -3.90 -13.29
C GLN A 61 -5.23 -4.90 -12.21
N HIS A 62 -4.29 -4.51 -11.37
CA HIS A 62 -3.69 -5.42 -10.42
C HIS A 62 -3.85 -4.92 -8.99
N ILE A 63 -3.93 -5.86 -8.05
CA ILE A 63 -3.99 -5.52 -6.63
C ILE A 63 -2.56 -5.46 -6.10
N LEU A 64 -2.20 -4.30 -5.61
CA LEU A 64 -0.88 -4.04 -5.07
C LEU A 64 -0.97 -3.96 -3.54
N THR A 65 -0.02 -4.61 -2.85
CA THR A 65 0.10 -4.53 -1.40
C THR A 65 1.25 -3.60 -1.07
N VAL A 66 0.98 -2.57 -0.29
CA VAL A 66 1.99 -1.58 0.10
C VAL A 66 2.14 -1.60 1.60
N ARG A 67 3.38 -1.76 2.08
CA ARG A 67 3.68 -1.64 3.51
C ARG A 67 4.09 -0.21 3.80
N PHE A 68 3.55 0.34 4.86
CA PHE A 68 3.82 1.74 5.18
C PHE A 68 3.72 2.00 6.67
N THR A 69 4.22 3.15 7.08
CA THR A 69 4.02 3.69 8.41
C THR A 69 3.66 5.17 8.27
N ILE A 70 3.22 5.77 9.36
CA ILE A 70 2.89 7.19 9.38
C ILE A 70 3.97 7.92 10.15
N ARG A 71 4.52 8.97 9.57
CA ARG A 71 5.48 9.85 10.23
C ARG A 71 5.00 11.28 10.10
N GLY A 72 4.60 11.87 11.25
CA GLY A 72 3.99 13.19 11.21
C GLY A 72 2.72 13.15 10.36
N TYR A 73 2.71 13.90 9.29
CA TYR A 73 1.57 13.94 8.38
C TYR A 73 1.85 13.21 7.07
N SER A 74 2.93 12.43 7.04
CA SER A 74 3.33 11.74 5.81
C SER A 74 3.15 10.24 5.93
N ILE A 75 2.79 9.63 4.81
CA ILE A 75 2.78 8.19 4.64
C ILE A 75 4.17 7.79 4.17
N ARG A 76 4.88 7.03 4.99
CA ARG A 76 6.21 6.56 4.60
C ARG A 76 6.10 5.15 4.06
N ILE A 77 6.40 5.01 2.78
CA ILE A 77 6.32 3.72 2.08
C ILE A 77 7.57 2.90 2.40
N LEU A 78 7.36 1.65 2.80
CA LEU A 78 8.42 0.74 3.22
C LEU A 78 8.64 -0.41 2.24
N GLY A 79 7.62 -0.79 1.49
CA GLY A 79 7.72 -1.88 0.52
C GLY A 79 6.43 -2.00 -0.27
N ALA A 80 6.51 -2.65 -1.43
CA ALA A 80 5.34 -2.81 -2.30
C ALA A 80 5.53 -4.03 -3.18
N GLY A 81 4.45 -4.77 -3.43
CA GLY A 81 4.50 -5.92 -4.30
C GLY A 81 3.12 -6.48 -4.59
N TYR A 82 3.09 -7.46 -5.50
CA TYR A 82 1.86 -8.10 -5.94
C TYR A 82 1.73 -9.46 -5.25
N TRP A 83 1.35 -9.45 -3.96
CA TRP A 83 1.25 -10.69 -3.19
C TRP A 83 -0.14 -11.29 -3.30
N ARG A 84 -0.17 -12.63 -3.50
CA ARG A 84 -1.43 -13.36 -3.64
C ARG A 84 -2.34 -13.20 -2.43
N LYS A 85 -1.76 -13.22 -1.23
CA LYS A 85 -2.55 -13.09 -0.01
C LYS A 85 -3.29 -11.74 0.04
N GLY A 86 -2.59 -10.66 -0.33
CA GLY A 86 -3.21 -9.34 -0.35
C GLY A 86 -4.34 -9.27 -1.36
N ARG A 87 -4.14 -9.84 -2.53
CA ARG A 87 -5.16 -9.89 -3.56
C ARG A 87 -6.40 -10.65 -3.07
N LYS A 88 -6.18 -11.79 -2.40
CA LYS A 88 -7.31 -12.56 -1.88
C LYS A 88 -8.12 -11.79 -0.85
N ILE A 89 -7.44 -11.07 0.04
CA ILE A 89 -8.12 -10.26 1.04
C ILE A 89 -8.91 -9.15 0.36
N TYR A 90 -8.27 -8.46 -0.57
CA TYR A 90 -8.93 -7.36 -1.30
C TYR A 90 -10.19 -7.86 -2.01
N ASP A 91 -10.07 -8.95 -2.74
CA ASP A 91 -11.20 -9.49 -3.49
C ASP A 91 -12.33 -9.93 -2.56
N LYS A 92 -11.99 -10.60 -1.47
CA LYS A 92 -12.98 -11.08 -0.52
C LYS A 92 -13.74 -9.93 0.12
N GLU A 93 -13.03 -8.91 0.58
CA GLU A 93 -13.66 -7.79 1.26
C GLU A 93 -14.53 -6.97 0.32
N ASN A 94 -14.21 -6.98 -0.97
CA ASN A 94 -14.96 -6.20 -1.96
C ASN A 94 -16.01 -7.01 -2.70
N GLN A 95 -16.08 -8.31 -2.51
CA GLN A 95 -17.07 -9.17 -3.16
C GLN A 95 -18.50 -8.90 -2.74
N VAL A 96 -18.66 -8.41 -1.52
CA VAL A 96 -19.99 -8.15 -0.97
C VAL A 96 -20.81 -7.22 -1.86
N TYR A 97 -20.14 -6.45 -2.70
CA TYR A 97 -20.81 -5.50 -3.59
C TYR A 97 -21.04 -6.03 -5.00
N LYS A 98 -20.69 -7.29 -5.24
CA LYS A 98 -20.81 -7.90 -6.57
C LYS A 98 -21.96 -8.90 -6.58
N ARG A 99 -23.13 -8.41 -6.37
CA ARG A 99 -24.29 -9.29 -6.39
C ARG A 99 -25.13 -9.10 -7.62
#